data_0e9d1874e60b9913ffa350708eb11904
#
_entry.id   0e9d1874e60b9913ffa350708eb11904
#
_cell.length_a   1.000
_cell.length_b   1.000
_cell.length_c   1.000
_cell.angle_alpha   90.00
_cell.angle_beta   90.00
_cell.angle_gamma   90.00
#
_symmetry.space_group_name_H-M   'P 1'
#
loop_
_entity.id
_entity.type
_entity.pdbx_description
1 polymer ?
#
loop_
_entity_poly.entity_id
_entity_poly.type
_entity_poly.pdbx_seq_one_letter_code
_entity_poly.pdbx_strand_id
1 'polypeptide(L)'
;MIRKRIASGTMMLCAAMMLVACSNQTESQNVSWKIDSNLQHIVNEPEILTSSNPGDYIAANTEAYAQILDTGEEGLNFLIQQLDSSSNDGLKEWLMAQASTELLGERNLVEHWQSGKDWLRQYKMKVE
;
A
#
# COMPACT_ATOMS: atom_id res chain seq x y z
N MET A 1 30.39 -61.73 10.13
CA MET A 1 29.37 -61.05 10.89
C MET A 1 29.60 -59.59 10.99
N ILE A 2 29.06 -58.83 10.12
CA ILE A 2 29.32 -57.43 10.12
C ILE A 2 28.05 -56.63 10.15
N ARG A 3 28.02 -55.68 11.00
CA ARG A 3 26.94 -54.77 11.14
C ARG A 3 27.21 -53.53 10.36
N LYS A 4 26.40 -53.24 9.45
CA LYS A 4 26.38 -51.93 8.81
C LYS A 4 25.46 -51.03 9.54
N ARG A 5 25.99 -49.93 9.94
CA ARG A 5 25.16 -48.81 10.40
C ARG A 5 25.30 -47.70 9.42
N ILE A 6 24.24 -47.36 8.79
CA ILE A 6 24.16 -46.15 8.03
C ILE A 6 23.13 -45.26 8.73
N ALA A 7 23.63 -44.26 9.38
CA ALA A 7 22.84 -43.18 9.94
C ALA A 7 22.86 -42.04 8.92
N SER A 8 21.72 -41.72 8.35
CA SER A 8 20.94 -40.56 8.75
C SER A 8 21.73 -39.25 8.78
N GLY A 9 21.57 -38.47 7.76
CA GLY A 9 22.10 -37.13 7.65
C GLY A 9 21.43 -36.33 6.53
N THR A 10 20.11 -36.30 6.53
CA THR A 10 19.44 -35.47 5.52
C THR A 10 18.08 -34.99 6.05
N MET A 11 18.13 -34.13 7.06
CA MET A 11 16.91 -33.53 7.57
C MET A 11 17.19 -32.21 8.30
N MET A 12 17.85 -31.27 7.64
CA MET A 12 18.09 -29.97 8.27
C MET A 12 18.22 -28.80 7.26
N LEU A 13 17.50 -28.87 6.16
CA LEU A 13 17.54 -27.77 5.18
C LEU A 13 16.18 -27.13 4.87
N CYS A 14 15.10 -27.63 5.43
CA CYS A 14 13.76 -27.10 5.14
C CYS A 14 13.25 -26.04 6.12
N ALA A 15 13.88 -25.90 7.30
CA ALA A 15 13.42 -24.98 8.34
C ALA A 15 13.79 -23.51 8.08
N ALA A 16 14.88 -23.25 7.36
CA ALA A 16 15.35 -21.89 7.14
C ALA A 16 14.53 -21.10 6.10
N MET A 17 13.89 -21.78 5.15
CA MET A 17 13.09 -21.09 4.11
C MET A 17 11.72 -20.62 4.59
N MET A 18 11.17 -21.21 5.64
CA MET A 18 9.86 -20.82 6.17
C MET A 18 9.89 -19.50 6.97
N LEU A 19 11.02 -19.17 7.57
CA LEU A 19 11.17 -17.95 8.38
C LEU A 19 11.19 -16.69 7.53
N VAL A 20 11.71 -16.74 6.31
CA VAL A 20 11.75 -15.58 5.39
C VAL A 20 10.37 -15.26 4.84
N ALA A 21 9.56 -16.28 4.53
CA ALA A 21 8.18 -16.08 4.06
C ALA A 21 7.27 -15.46 5.13
N CYS A 22 7.46 -15.82 6.42
CA CYS A 22 6.68 -15.26 7.52
C CYS A 22 7.03 -13.79 7.81
N SER A 23 8.29 -13.37 7.68
CA SER A 23 8.70 -11.98 7.91
C SER A 23 8.15 -11.04 6.83
N ASN A 24 8.13 -11.44 5.58
CA ASN A 24 7.57 -10.65 4.49
C ASN A 24 6.05 -10.47 4.62
N GLN A 25 5.33 -11.50 5.07
CA GLN A 25 3.89 -11.39 5.30
C GLN A 25 3.54 -10.46 6.46
N THR A 26 4.32 -10.46 7.52
CA THR A 26 4.10 -9.57 8.68
C THR A 26 4.35 -8.12 8.31
N GLU A 27 5.38 -7.83 7.52
CA GLU A 27 5.70 -6.48 7.06
C GLU A 27 4.62 -5.93 6.14
N SER A 28 4.18 -6.71 5.17
CA SER A 28 3.09 -6.33 4.26
C SER A 28 1.76 -6.09 5.00
N GLN A 29 1.45 -6.89 6.01
CA GLN A 29 0.27 -6.67 6.87
C GLN A 29 0.38 -5.38 7.68
N ASN A 30 1.57 -5.04 8.16
CA ASN A 30 1.81 -3.79 8.87
C ASN A 30 1.62 -2.57 7.97
N VAL A 31 2.11 -2.62 6.75
CA VAL A 31 1.95 -1.54 5.77
C VAL A 31 0.47 -1.34 5.40
N SER A 32 -0.24 -2.40 5.08
CA SER A 32 -1.65 -2.33 4.72
C SER A 32 -2.50 -1.76 5.86
N TRP A 33 -2.30 -2.25 7.07
CA TRP A 33 -3.00 -1.75 8.26
C TRP A 33 -2.69 -0.27 8.51
N LYS A 34 -1.43 0.13 8.40
CA LYS A 34 -1.00 1.51 8.59
C LYS A 34 -1.67 2.45 7.59
N ILE A 35 -1.72 2.06 6.32
CA ILE A 35 -2.38 2.85 5.28
C ILE A 35 -3.88 2.92 5.52
N ASP A 36 -4.54 1.78 5.73
CA ASP A 36 -5.99 1.74 5.92
C ASP A 36 -6.42 2.53 7.15
N SER A 37 -5.73 2.41 8.27
CA SER A 37 -6.07 3.14 9.49
C SER A 37 -5.90 4.66 9.32
N ASN A 38 -4.85 5.10 8.65
CA ASN A 38 -4.63 6.53 8.38
C ASN A 38 -5.65 7.08 7.37
N LEU A 39 -5.97 6.33 6.31
CA LEU A 39 -7.03 6.73 5.36
C LEU A 39 -8.39 6.86 6.07
N GLN A 40 -8.75 5.90 6.91
CA GLN A 40 -9.99 5.97 7.69
C GLN A 40 -10.01 7.17 8.63
N HIS A 41 -8.89 7.49 9.26
CA HIS A 41 -8.77 8.67 10.09
C HIS A 41 -9.00 9.95 9.29
N ILE A 42 -8.37 10.09 8.14
CA ILE A 42 -8.48 11.28 7.29
C ILE A 42 -9.91 11.46 6.78
N VAL A 43 -10.54 10.40 6.25
CA VAL A 43 -11.89 10.51 5.66
C VAL A 43 -12.99 10.73 6.69
N ASN A 44 -12.75 10.43 7.95
CA ASN A 44 -13.72 10.57 9.03
C ASN A 44 -13.45 11.80 9.91
N GLU A 45 -12.60 12.73 9.49
CA GLU A 45 -12.31 13.95 10.26
C GLU A 45 -13.57 14.81 10.41
N PRO A 46 -14.13 14.94 11.63
CA PRO A 46 -15.44 15.57 11.81
C PRO A 46 -15.47 17.07 11.53
N GLU A 47 -14.33 17.75 11.65
CA GLU A 47 -14.25 19.21 11.48
C GLU A 47 -14.38 19.65 10.02
N ILE A 48 -14.11 18.75 9.07
CA ILE A 48 -14.07 19.06 7.65
C ILE A 48 -14.98 18.18 6.78
N LEU A 49 -15.85 17.38 7.38
CA LEU A 49 -16.79 16.49 6.65
C LEU A 49 -17.67 17.22 5.63
N THR A 50 -17.79 18.53 5.72
CA THR A 50 -18.58 19.36 4.80
C THR A 50 -17.76 19.93 3.65
N SER A 51 -16.43 19.77 3.64
CA SER A 51 -15.58 20.27 2.56
C SER A 51 -15.75 19.42 1.31
N SER A 52 -15.90 20.09 0.17
CA SER A 52 -15.87 19.46 -1.15
C SER A 52 -14.47 19.44 -1.78
N ASN A 53 -13.48 19.99 -1.09
CA ASN A 53 -12.09 20.00 -1.56
C ASN A 53 -11.29 18.89 -0.85
N PRO A 54 -10.88 17.82 -1.57
CA PRO A 54 -10.11 16.74 -0.96
C PRO A 54 -8.81 17.17 -0.31
N GLY A 55 -8.18 18.23 -0.82
CA GLY A 55 -6.95 18.78 -0.25
C GLY A 55 -7.10 19.30 1.19
N ASP A 56 -8.30 19.73 1.57
CA ASP A 56 -8.58 20.19 2.94
C ASP A 56 -8.44 19.05 3.96
N TYR A 57 -8.79 17.83 3.56
CA TYR A 57 -8.64 16.64 4.40
C TYR A 57 -7.18 16.32 4.68
N ILE A 58 -6.31 16.46 3.68
CA ILE A 58 -4.86 16.31 3.86
C ILE A 58 -4.32 17.42 4.76
N ALA A 59 -4.69 18.66 4.52
CA ALA A 59 -4.23 19.81 5.29
C ALA A 59 -4.59 19.73 6.78
N ALA A 60 -5.74 19.15 7.10
CA ALA A 60 -6.19 18.93 8.46
C ALA A 60 -5.56 17.68 9.12
N ASN A 61 -4.97 16.78 8.35
CA ASN A 61 -4.44 15.48 8.81
C ASN A 61 -3.02 15.21 8.29
N THR A 62 -2.17 16.20 8.37
CA THR A 62 -0.80 16.15 7.79
C THR A 62 0.03 15.00 8.34
N GLU A 63 -0.09 14.69 9.63
CA GLU A 63 0.65 13.59 10.25
C GLU A 63 0.18 12.22 9.74
N ALA A 64 -1.13 12.00 9.71
CA ALA A 64 -1.71 10.75 9.19
C ALA A 64 -1.34 10.54 7.72
N TYR A 65 -1.38 11.60 6.92
CA TYR A 65 -1.00 11.54 5.52
C TYR A 65 0.50 11.27 5.34
N ALA A 66 1.35 11.91 6.14
CA ALA A 66 2.79 11.66 6.14
C ALA A 66 3.12 10.20 6.48
N GLN A 67 2.39 9.58 7.40
CA GLN A 67 2.56 8.17 7.73
C GLN A 67 2.21 7.24 6.56
N ILE A 68 1.27 7.62 5.71
CA ILE A 68 0.99 6.87 4.46
C ILE A 68 2.19 6.98 3.51
N LEU A 69 2.72 8.18 3.32
CA LEU A 69 3.87 8.39 2.44
C LEU A 69 5.15 7.70 2.96
N ASP A 70 5.31 7.58 4.26
CA ASP A 70 6.46 6.89 4.87
C ASP A 70 6.49 5.38 4.57
N THR A 71 5.41 4.80 4.05
CA THR A 71 5.38 3.39 3.65
C THR A 71 6.16 3.09 2.37
N GLY A 72 6.54 4.10 1.61
CA GLY A 72 7.40 3.98 0.44
C GLY A 72 6.83 3.10 -0.67
N GLU A 73 7.69 2.35 -1.32
CA GLU A 73 7.33 1.53 -2.49
C GLU A 73 6.31 0.43 -2.16
N GLU A 74 6.40 -0.17 -1.00
CA GLU A 74 5.44 -1.18 -0.57
C GLU A 74 4.05 -0.57 -0.38
N GLY A 75 3.98 0.62 0.20
CA GLY A 75 2.75 1.38 0.32
C GLY A 75 2.17 1.78 -1.03
N LEU A 76 3.01 2.19 -1.97
CA LEU A 76 2.59 2.51 -3.34
C LEU A 76 1.91 1.30 -4.01
N ASN A 77 2.53 0.13 -3.94
CA ASN A 77 1.96 -1.10 -4.49
C ASN A 77 0.62 -1.44 -3.86
N PHE A 78 0.50 -1.30 -2.55
CA PHE A 78 -0.75 -1.51 -1.83
C PHE A 78 -1.83 -0.52 -2.26
N LEU A 79 -1.51 0.77 -2.34
CA LEU A 79 -2.46 1.83 -2.74
C LEU A 79 -3.00 1.60 -4.15
N ILE A 80 -2.13 1.27 -5.11
CA ILE A 80 -2.53 0.99 -6.49
C ILE A 80 -3.44 -0.24 -6.54
N GLN A 81 -3.11 -1.30 -5.81
CA GLN A 81 -3.93 -2.51 -5.74
C GLN A 81 -5.30 -2.24 -5.12
N GLN A 82 -5.35 -1.48 -4.02
CA GLN A 82 -6.61 -1.10 -3.37
C GLN A 82 -7.47 -0.22 -4.28
N LEU A 83 -6.85 0.74 -4.95
CA LEU A 83 -7.54 1.61 -5.88
C LEU A 83 -8.12 0.83 -7.07
N ASP A 84 -7.37 -0.15 -7.58
CA ASP A 84 -7.82 -1.02 -8.66
C ASP A 84 -9.01 -1.91 -8.25
N SER A 85 -8.99 -2.46 -7.07
CA SER A 85 -10.03 -3.35 -6.55
C SER A 85 -11.26 -2.63 -5.99
N SER A 86 -11.16 -1.33 -5.71
CA SER A 86 -12.30 -0.56 -5.19
C SER A 86 -13.41 -0.43 -6.22
N SER A 87 -14.66 -0.61 -5.78
CA SER A 87 -15.85 -0.35 -6.58
C SER A 87 -16.34 1.10 -6.47
N ASN A 88 -15.72 1.91 -5.62
CA ASN A 88 -16.05 3.31 -5.40
C ASN A 88 -15.05 4.24 -6.08
N ASP A 89 -15.42 5.51 -6.21
CA ASP A 89 -14.57 6.56 -6.76
C ASP A 89 -14.83 7.89 -6.05
N GLY A 90 -14.67 7.85 -4.73
CA GLY A 90 -14.93 8.98 -3.85
C GLY A 90 -13.66 9.58 -3.25
N LEU A 91 -13.81 10.16 -2.06
CA LEU A 91 -12.71 10.81 -1.34
C LEU A 91 -11.56 9.86 -1.02
N LYS A 92 -11.85 8.64 -0.56
CA LYS A 92 -10.81 7.65 -0.22
C LYS A 92 -9.98 7.30 -1.45
N GLU A 93 -10.62 7.07 -2.58
CA GLU A 93 -9.97 6.77 -3.86
C GLU A 93 -9.14 7.96 -4.36
N TRP A 94 -9.64 9.18 -4.19
CA TRP A 94 -8.89 10.38 -4.50
C TRP A 94 -7.61 10.48 -3.65
N LEU A 95 -7.70 10.24 -2.34
CA LEU A 95 -6.56 10.25 -1.42
C LEU A 95 -5.53 9.18 -1.78
N MET A 96 -5.99 7.98 -2.15
CA MET A 96 -5.10 6.90 -2.61
C MET A 96 -4.34 7.27 -3.88
N ALA A 97 -5.00 7.91 -4.84
CA ALA A 97 -4.36 8.39 -6.05
C ALA A 97 -3.37 9.52 -5.77
N GLN A 98 -3.73 10.46 -4.90
CA GLN A 98 -2.86 11.57 -4.52
C GLN A 98 -1.58 11.05 -3.82
N ALA A 99 -1.72 10.14 -2.87
CA ALA A 99 -0.58 9.53 -2.20
C ALA A 99 0.29 8.74 -3.18
N SER A 100 -0.31 8.01 -4.11
CA SER A 100 0.41 7.30 -5.17
C SER A 100 1.19 8.25 -6.08
N THR A 101 0.61 9.37 -6.44
CA THR A 101 1.27 10.43 -7.22
C THR A 101 2.54 10.94 -6.49
N GLU A 102 2.43 11.21 -5.21
CA GLU A 102 3.55 11.69 -4.42
C GLU A 102 4.63 10.62 -4.21
N LEU A 103 4.24 9.37 -3.96
CA LEU A 103 5.17 8.26 -3.83
C LEU A 103 5.92 7.95 -5.13
N LEU A 104 5.26 8.11 -6.27
CA LEU A 104 5.91 7.98 -7.58
C LEU A 104 6.90 9.11 -7.86
N GLY A 105 6.62 10.33 -7.38
CA GLY A 105 7.46 11.49 -7.65
C GLY A 105 7.64 11.72 -9.15
N GLU A 106 8.87 11.76 -9.63
CA GLU A 106 9.20 11.95 -11.04
C GLU A 106 8.74 10.81 -11.95
N ARG A 107 8.47 9.63 -11.40
CA ARG A 107 7.91 8.48 -12.15
C ARG A 107 6.42 8.65 -12.46
N ASN A 108 5.75 9.63 -11.85
CA ASN A 108 4.36 9.89 -12.15
C ASN A 108 4.22 10.61 -13.49
N LEU A 109 3.56 9.96 -14.44
CA LEU A 109 3.33 10.48 -15.79
C LEU A 109 1.91 11.05 -15.98
N VAL A 110 1.09 11.03 -14.91
CA VAL A 110 -0.29 11.53 -14.94
C VAL A 110 -0.31 12.94 -14.34
N GLU A 111 -0.56 13.93 -15.18
CA GLU A 111 -0.52 15.34 -14.77
C GLU A 111 -1.88 15.87 -14.30
N HIS A 112 -2.95 15.52 -15.02
CA HIS A 112 -4.30 16.00 -14.75
C HIS A 112 -5.28 14.84 -14.63
N TRP A 113 -6.02 14.81 -13.54
CA TRP A 113 -7.02 13.78 -13.27
C TRP A 113 -8.13 14.33 -12.36
N GLN A 114 -9.33 13.78 -12.48
CA GLN A 114 -10.52 14.26 -11.79
C GLN A 114 -10.93 13.39 -10.59
N SER A 115 -10.59 12.11 -10.64
CA SER A 115 -10.93 11.14 -9.59
C SER A 115 -9.83 10.11 -9.43
N GLY A 116 -9.87 9.34 -8.35
CA GLY A 116 -8.90 8.26 -8.12
C GLY A 116 -8.89 7.23 -9.24
N LYS A 117 -10.06 6.84 -9.72
CA LYS A 117 -10.19 5.89 -10.84
C LYS A 117 -9.71 6.49 -12.17
N ASP A 118 -9.91 7.77 -12.37
CA ASP A 118 -9.38 8.47 -13.55
C ASP A 118 -7.86 8.47 -13.55
N TRP A 119 -7.25 8.80 -12.41
CA TRP A 119 -5.80 8.71 -12.25
C TRP A 119 -5.28 7.29 -12.56
N LEU A 120 -5.88 6.27 -11.97
CA LEU A 120 -5.48 4.87 -12.15
C LEU A 120 -5.56 4.45 -13.61
N ARG A 121 -6.64 4.81 -14.30
CA ARG A 121 -6.81 4.50 -15.73
C ARG A 121 -5.68 5.12 -16.56
N GLN A 122 -5.37 6.39 -16.33
CA GLN A 122 -4.30 7.08 -17.05
C GLN A 122 -2.92 6.50 -16.69
N TYR A 123 -2.70 6.17 -15.42
CA TYR A 123 -1.47 5.55 -14.96
C TYR A 123 -1.23 4.23 -15.70
N LYS A 124 -2.20 3.34 -15.72
CA LYS A 124 -2.09 2.04 -16.42
C LYS A 124 -1.76 2.21 -17.91
N MET A 125 -2.42 3.13 -18.59
CA MET A 125 -2.16 3.40 -20.01
C MET A 125 -0.75 3.92 -20.29
N LYS A 126 -0.09 4.52 -19.31
CA LYS A 126 1.24 5.12 -19.49
C LYS A 126 2.38 4.19 -19.07
N VAL A 127 2.11 3.18 -18.26
CA VAL A 127 3.12 2.21 -17.80
C VAL A 127 3.06 0.86 -18.52
N GLU A 128 2.02 0.59 -19.28
CA GLU A 128 1.88 -0.57 -20.19
C GLU A 128 2.48 -0.25 -21.57
#